data_ba90cda78a930ca76d54d125633dfb49
#
_entry.id   ba90cda78a930ca76d54d125633dfb49
#
_cell.length_a   1.000
_cell.length_b   1.000
_cell.length_c   1.000
_cell.angle_alpha   90.00
_cell.angle_beta   90.00
_cell.angle_gamma   90.00
#
_symmetry.space_group_name_H-M   'P 1'
#
loop_
_entity.id
_entity.type
_entity.pdbx_description
1 polymer ?
#
loop_
_entity_poly.entity_id
_entity_poly.type
_entity_poly.pdbx_seq_one_letter_code
_entity_poly.pdbx_strand_id
1 'polypeptide(L)'
;DVIAYLESGTADVCFSDYARQYHANLYNNGQERNARNYELAYQHLERYAGSNKVMFSQLTSKFINGWIKSLATTARAKEMYPVCVRQIFKQGLLDFNDYDNGIMRITTNPWLKVKIPKSDTPEKRAITMEECRAFFAAPLPPSDRTKPLAELGHDVAMMVLCLAGMNTVDIFNLKKENYHDGIIGYERAKTRKFRRDNAYIEMKVPGILQPIFNKYLDKTNSPYLFDFHKRMTSSDSFGANINCGIRQICEKSLGIAHNKAYCVYTFRHTWATVAQNECGASIDEVGFAMNHSDRHRITRTYVKIDFSPAWALNEKVLEKIFFTEDKSRDYSKDNDNAFERFSFRQMMKGSIFYRGRKVSEFTDVGFNNVDEIIDKLMKELPSTIPSRAMVLIKIENVDKGQTQTYSRMVE
;
A
#
# COMPACT_ATOMS: atom_id res chain seq x y z
N ASP A 1 17.24 -53.29 -20.73
CA ASP A 1 16.14 -54.24 -20.75
C ASP A 1 14.91 -53.55 -21.39
N VAL A 2 14.55 -53.97 -22.64
CA VAL A 2 13.48 -53.32 -23.45
C VAL A 2 12.13 -53.46 -22.78
N ILE A 3 11.92 -54.53 -22.01
CA ILE A 3 10.66 -54.76 -21.27
C ILE A 3 10.56 -53.78 -20.10
N ALA A 4 11.62 -53.61 -19.34
CA ALA A 4 11.67 -52.63 -18.24
C ALA A 4 11.53 -51.16 -18.74
N TYR A 5 12.06 -50.88 -19.96
CA TYR A 5 11.85 -49.59 -20.62
C TYR A 5 10.41 -49.38 -21.09
N LEU A 6 9.77 -50.40 -21.67
CA LEU A 6 8.37 -50.37 -22.09
C LEU A 6 7.41 -50.31 -20.88
N GLU A 7 7.72 -51.04 -19.79
CA GLU A 7 6.92 -50.98 -18.56
C GLU A 7 7.13 -49.69 -17.79
N SER A 8 8.32 -49.07 -17.81
CA SER A 8 8.54 -47.73 -17.22
C SER A 8 7.80 -46.61 -17.96
N GLY A 9 7.53 -46.80 -19.27
CA GLY A 9 6.77 -45.87 -20.09
C GLY A 9 5.26 -45.90 -19.84
N THR A 10 4.71 -46.96 -19.21
CA THR A 10 3.26 -47.15 -18.98
C THR A 10 2.84 -46.82 -17.55
N ALA A 11 3.77 -46.63 -16.60
CA ALA A 11 3.43 -46.28 -15.24
C ALA A 11 2.73 -44.92 -15.15
N ASP A 12 1.51 -44.92 -14.56
CA ASP A 12 0.75 -43.68 -14.34
C ASP A 12 1.52 -42.71 -13.45
N VAL A 13 1.55 -41.45 -13.81
CA VAL A 13 2.30 -40.42 -13.10
C VAL A 13 1.48 -39.88 -11.93
N CYS A 14 2.05 -39.81 -10.75
CA CYS A 14 1.41 -39.25 -9.57
C CYS A 14 1.37 -37.73 -9.65
N PHE A 15 0.20 -37.14 -9.83
CA PHE A 15 -0.01 -35.69 -9.81
C PHE A 15 0.30 -35.09 -8.45
N SER A 16 -0.09 -35.74 -7.37
CA SER A 16 0.13 -35.24 -6.01
C SER A 16 1.62 -35.08 -5.68
N ASP A 17 2.46 -36.05 -6.05
CA ASP A 17 3.91 -35.99 -5.80
C ASP A 17 4.54 -34.87 -6.67
N TYR A 18 4.13 -34.78 -7.91
CA TYR A 18 4.57 -33.71 -8.81
C TYR A 18 4.15 -32.33 -8.31
N ALA A 19 2.91 -32.17 -7.79
CA ALA A 19 2.43 -30.92 -7.23
C ALA A 19 3.25 -30.47 -6.00
N ARG A 20 3.67 -31.40 -5.15
CA ARG A 20 4.58 -31.12 -4.02
C ARG A 20 5.95 -30.65 -4.50
N GLN A 21 6.49 -31.30 -5.53
CA GLN A 21 7.76 -30.89 -6.13
C GLN A 21 7.65 -29.50 -6.78
N TYR A 22 6.56 -29.23 -7.49
CA TYR A 22 6.29 -27.92 -8.09
C TYR A 22 6.20 -26.82 -7.03
N HIS A 23 5.50 -27.08 -5.92
CA HIS A 23 5.43 -26.20 -4.77
C HIS A 23 6.82 -25.92 -4.18
N ALA A 24 7.61 -26.98 -3.92
CA ALA A 24 8.96 -26.85 -3.36
C ALA A 24 9.88 -26.00 -4.26
N ASN A 25 9.80 -26.19 -5.58
CA ASN A 25 10.56 -25.40 -6.55
C ASN A 25 10.19 -23.92 -6.49
N LEU A 26 8.90 -23.58 -6.40
CA LEU A 26 8.45 -22.18 -6.25
C LEU A 26 8.95 -21.58 -4.93
N TYR A 27 8.87 -22.33 -3.84
CA TYR A 27 9.34 -21.90 -2.52
C TYR A 27 10.84 -21.61 -2.51
N ASN A 28 11.65 -22.53 -3.02
CA ASN A 28 13.10 -22.39 -3.12
C ASN A 28 13.55 -21.24 -4.03
N ASN A 29 12.71 -20.87 -5.01
CA ASN A 29 12.92 -19.70 -5.87
C ASN A 29 12.43 -18.38 -5.24
N GLY A 30 12.13 -18.36 -3.93
CA GLY A 30 11.70 -17.18 -3.19
C GLY A 30 10.30 -16.70 -3.55
N GLN A 31 9.46 -17.56 -4.13
CA GLN A 31 8.07 -17.27 -4.48
C GLN A 31 7.08 -17.80 -3.42
N GLU A 32 7.38 -17.62 -2.15
CA GLU A 32 6.68 -18.25 -1.02
C GLU A 32 5.15 -18.02 -1.05
N ARG A 33 4.70 -16.77 -1.30
CA ARG A 33 3.26 -16.46 -1.39
C ARG A 33 2.57 -17.17 -2.55
N ASN A 34 3.28 -17.28 -3.67
CA ASN A 34 2.77 -17.99 -4.83
C ASN A 34 2.75 -19.50 -4.55
N ALA A 35 3.83 -20.06 -4.02
CA ALA A 35 3.93 -21.46 -3.58
C ALA A 35 2.76 -21.83 -2.67
N ARG A 36 2.43 -20.98 -1.67
CA ARG A 36 1.29 -21.20 -0.77
C ARG A 36 -0.06 -21.33 -1.49
N ASN A 37 -0.31 -20.57 -2.55
CA ASN A 37 -1.54 -20.69 -3.32
C ASN A 37 -1.64 -22.05 -4.03
N TYR A 38 -0.52 -22.54 -4.57
CA TYR A 38 -0.47 -23.87 -5.20
C TYR A 38 -0.64 -24.99 -4.18
N GLU A 39 -0.01 -24.84 -3.02
CA GLU A 39 -0.17 -25.78 -1.90
C GLU A 39 -1.61 -25.92 -1.48
N LEU A 40 -2.29 -24.82 -1.20
CA LEU A 40 -3.71 -24.84 -0.82
C LEU A 40 -4.60 -25.46 -1.92
N ALA A 41 -4.26 -25.21 -3.18
CA ALA A 41 -5.04 -25.71 -4.31
C ALA A 41 -4.92 -27.24 -4.44
N TYR A 42 -3.70 -27.82 -4.45
CA TYR A 42 -3.56 -29.26 -4.58
C TYR A 42 -4.04 -29.99 -3.32
N GLN A 43 -3.81 -29.46 -2.12
CA GLN A 43 -4.34 -30.06 -0.88
C GLN A 43 -5.87 -30.08 -0.85
N HIS A 44 -6.52 -29.05 -1.42
CA HIS A 44 -7.99 -29.05 -1.56
C HIS A 44 -8.45 -30.10 -2.56
N LEU A 45 -7.72 -30.28 -3.66
CA LEU A 45 -7.99 -31.32 -4.66
C LEU A 45 -7.85 -32.73 -4.05
N GLU A 46 -6.78 -32.98 -3.28
CA GLU A 46 -6.54 -34.23 -2.57
C GLU A 46 -7.64 -34.55 -1.57
N ARG A 47 -8.08 -33.56 -0.81
CA ARG A 47 -9.23 -33.72 0.11
C ARG A 47 -10.52 -34.09 -0.64
N TYR A 48 -10.77 -33.48 -1.79
CA TYR A 48 -11.90 -33.82 -2.63
C TYR A 48 -11.79 -35.23 -3.22
N ALA A 49 -10.61 -35.65 -3.59
CA ALA A 49 -10.32 -36.98 -4.09
C ALA A 49 -10.38 -38.08 -2.99
N GLY A 50 -10.30 -37.67 -1.70
CA GLY A 50 -10.17 -38.61 -0.60
C GLY A 50 -8.83 -39.34 -0.54
N SER A 51 -7.79 -38.83 -1.24
CA SER A 51 -6.47 -39.42 -1.35
C SER A 51 -5.37 -38.38 -1.49
N ASN A 52 -4.25 -38.61 -0.87
CA ASN A 52 -3.03 -37.80 -1.04
C ASN A 52 -2.12 -38.30 -2.17
N LYS A 53 -2.57 -39.29 -2.95
CA LYS A 53 -1.93 -39.85 -4.15
C LYS A 53 -2.90 -39.85 -5.30
N VAL A 54 -3.15 -38.67 -5.85
CA VAL A 54 -3.99 -38.50 -7.06
C VAL A 54 -3.11 -38.67 -8.28
N MET A 55 -3.52 -39.51 -9.22
CA MET A 55 -2.80 -39.77 -10.46
C MET A 55 -3.25 -38.80 -11.55
N PHE A 56 -2.39 -38.51 -12.55
CA PHE A 56 -2.78 -37.66 -13.68
C PHE A 56 -3.97 -38.23 -14.46
N SER A 57 -4.06 -39.56 -14.60
CA SER A 57 -5.16 -40.26 -15.26
C SER A 57 -6.52 -40.09 -14.57
N GLN A 58 -6.50 -39.90 -13.23
CA GLN A 58 -7.71 -39.67 -12.44
C GLN A 58 -8.28 -38.27 -12.63
N LEU A 59 -7.47 -37.30 -13.06
CA LEU A 59 -7.89 -35.92 -13.32
C LEU A 59 -8.67 -35.82 -14.63
N THR A 60 -9.83 -36.47 -14.69
CA THR A 60 -10.73 -36.38 -15.84
C THR A 60 -11.52 -35.08 -15.83
N SER A 61 -12.08 -34.67 -16.98
CA SER A 61 -12.97 -33.49 -17.07
C SER A 61 -14.17 -33.59 -16.11
N LYS A 62 -14.70 -34.81 -15.95
CA LYS A 62 -15.83 -35.09 -15.03
C LYS A 62 -15.38 -34.85 -13.57
N PHE A 63 -14.22 -35.39 -13.19
CA PHE A 63 -13.66 -35.21 -11.84
C PHE A 63 -13.42 -33.74 -11.54
N ILE A 64 -12.70 -33.04 -12.44
CA ILE A 64 -12.37 -31.61 -12.25
C ILE A 64 -13.61 -30.73 -12.17
N ASN A 65 -14.62 -30.97 -13.04
CA ASN A 65 -15.87 -30.21 -12.97
C ASN A 65 -16.65 -30.48 -11.68
N GLY A 66 -16.62 -31.71 -11.14
CA GLY A 66 -17.19 -32.05 -9.84
C GLY A 66 -16.46 -31.30 -8.70
N TRP A 67 -15.15 -31.33 -8.75
CA TRP A 67 -14.32 -30.58 -7.79
C TRP A 67 -14.56 -29.07 -7.85
N ILE A 68 -14.64 -28.46 -9.04
CA ILE A 68 -14.94 -27.04 -9.20
C ILE A 68 -16.32 -26.70 -8.61
N LYS A 69 -17.31 -27.56 -8.79
CA LYS A 69 -18.65 -27.39 -8.19
C LYS A 69 -18.57 -27.33 -6.66
N SER A 70 -17.69 -28.12 -6.03
CA SER A 70 -17.50 -28.07 -4.57
C SER A 70 -16.91 -26.75 -4.06
N LEU A 71 -16.33 -25.94 -4.96
CA LEU A 71 -15.78 -24.62 -4.67
C LEU A 71 -16.78 -23.48 -4.93
N ALA A 72 -17.99 -23.75 -5.42
CA ALA A 72 -18.93 -22.74 -5.93
C ALA A 72 -19.30 -21.65 -4.91
N THR A 73 -19.36 -21.99 -3.63
CA THR A 73 -19.69 -21.05 -2.54
C THR A 73 -18.52 -20.17 -2.10
N THR A 74 -17.31 -20.41 -2.62
CA THR A 74 -16.13 -19.61 -2.27
C THR A 74 -16.01 -18.40 -3.17
N ALA A 75 -15.64 -17.24 -2.59
CA ALA A 75 -15.52 -16.01 -3.36
C ALA A 75 -14.34 -16.05 -4.35
N ARG A 76 -13.17 -16.51 -3.92
CA ARG A 76 -11.93 -16.48 -4.72
C ARG A 76 -11.39 -17.87 -5.06
N ALA A 77 -11.52 -18.84 -4.17
CA ALA A 77 -10.90 -20.15 -4.36
C ALA A 77 -11.48 -20.88 -5.58
N LYS A 78 -12.77 -20.65 -5.94
CA LYS A 78 -13.43 -21.22 -7.12
C LYS A 78 -12.70 -20.92 -8.45
N GLU A 79 -11.98 -19.82 -8.53
CA GLU A 79 -11.13 -19.48 -9.69
C GLU A 79 -9.68 -19.84 -9.45
N MET A 80 -9.12 -19.41 -8.29
CA MET A 80 -7.70 -19.51 -8.01
C MET A 80 -7.22 -20.96 -7.95
N TYR A 81 -7.93 -21.85 -7.24
CA TYR A 81 -7.49 -23.23 -7.11
C TYR A 81 -7.48 -24.00 -8.45
N PRO A 82 -8.54 -23.94 -9.25
CA PRO A 82 -8.49 -24.57 -10.58
C PRO A 82 -7.41 -24.00 -11.50
N VAL A 83 -7.15 -22.69 -11.42
CA VAL A 83 -6.04 -22.08 -12.17
C VAL A 83 -4.69 -22.64 -11.73
N CYS A 84 -4.45 -22.76 -10.43
CA CYS A 84 -3.22 -23.35 -9.89
C CYS A 84 -3.05 -24.81 -10.30
N VAL A 85 -4.06 -25.64 -10.11
CA VAL A 85 -4.05 -27.06 -10.51
C VAL A 85 -3.83 -27.21 -12.01
N ARG A 86 -4.50 -26.39 -12.83
CA ARG A 86 -4.29 -26.39 -14.28
C ARG A 86 -2.86 -26.04 -14.67
N GLN A 87 -2.23 -25.10 -13.96
CA GLN A 87 -0.84 -24.72 -14.22
C GLN A 87 0.13 -25.86 -13.86
N ILE A 88 -0.07 -26.52 -12.70
CA ILE A 88 0.71 -27.71 -12.33
C ILE A 88 0.55 -28.79 -13.40
N PHE A 89 -0.70 -29.06 -13.82
CA PHE A 89 -1.00 -30.05 -14.84
C PHE A 89 -0.30 -29.74 -16.17
N LYS A 90 -0.36 -28.51 -16.64
CA LYS A 90 0.32 -28.06 -17.86
C LYS A 90 1.82 -28.23 -17.78
N GLN A 91 2.42 -27.90 -16.65
CA GLN A 91 3.87 -28.08 -16.47
C GLN A 91 4.21 -29.58 -16.46
N GLY A 92 3.38 -30.40 -15.81
CA GLY A 92 3.56 -31.86 -15.84
C GLY A 92 3.50 -32.45 -17.26
N LEU A 93 2.61 -31.93 -18.12
CA LEU A 93 2.60 -32.34 -19.53
C LEU A 93 3.94 -32.04 -20.22
N LEU A 94 4.57 -30.89 -19.93
CA LEU A 94 5.85 -30.50 -20.52
C LEU A 94 7.02 -31.32 -19.97
N ASP A 95 6.99 -31.66 -18.67
CA ASP A 95 8.10 -32.33 -18.00
C ASP A 95 8.11 -33.84 -18.20
N PHE A 96 6.93 -34.46 -18.41
CA PHE A 96 6.81 -35.91 -18.54
C PHE A 96 6.61 -36.39 -19.99
N ASN A 97 6.20 -35.53 -20.90
CA ASN A 97 6.05 -35.86 -22.31
C ASN A 97 7.24 -35.35 -23.11
N ASP A 98 7.77 -36.21 -23.97
CA ASP A 98 8.76 -35.80 -24.97
C ASP A 98 8.06 -35.67 -26.32
N TYR A 99 7.69 -34.44 -26.62
CA TYR A 99 6.96 -34.09 -27.84
C TYR A 99 7.82 -34.20 -29.11
N ASP A 100 9.15 -34.07 -28.97
CA ASP A 100 10.09 -34.14 -30.09
C ASP A 100 10.24 -35.59 -30.58
N ASN A 101 10.18 -36.57 -29.67
CA ASN A 101 10.27 -37.98 -29.98
C ASN A 101 8.93 -38.72 -29.94
N GLY A 102 7.80 -37.97 -29.70
CA GLY A 102 6.47 -38.55 -29.69
C GLY A 102 6.17 -39.45 -28.47
N ILE A 103 6.97 -39.35 -27.40
CA ILE A 103 6.78 -40.17 -26.19
C ILE A 103 5.82 -39.44 -25.25
N MET A 104 4.66 -39.99 -25.04
CA MET A 104 3.57 -39.36 -24.24
C MET A 104 3.29 -40.21 -22.99
N ARG A 105 3.79 -39.80 -21.84
CA ARG A 105 3.46 -40.43 -20.55
C ARG A 105 2.10 -39.97 -20.00
N ILE A 106 1.72 -38.72 -20.26
CA ILE A 106 0.41 -38.15 -19.91
C ILE A 106 -0.32 -37.86 -21.22
N THR A 107 -1.26 -38.72 -21.57
CA THR A 107 -1.99 -38.68 -22.87
C THR A 107 -3.26 -37.86 -22.81
N THR A 108 -3.76 -37.54 -21.62
CA THR A 108 -5.05 -36.83 -21.45
C THR A 108 -4.84 -35.35 -21.14
N ASN A 109 -5.76 -34.51 -21.65
CA ASN A 109 -5.84 -33.09 -21.26
C ASN A 109 -7.28 -32.73 -20.92
N PRO A 110 -7.71 -32.92 -19.69
CA PRO A 110 -9.08 -32.66 -19.24
C PRO A 110 -9.47 -31.19 -19.34
N TRP A 111 -8.51 -30.29 -19.29
CA TRP A 111 -8.71 -28.82 -19.26
C TRP A 111 -9.28 -28.26 -20.55
N LEU A 112 -9.23 -28.99 -21.65
CA LEU A 112 -9.88 -28.62 -22.92
C LEU A 112 -11.41 -28.50 -22.79
N LYS A 113 -12.02 -29.27 -21.87
CA LYS A 113 -13.47 -29.33 -21.64
C LYS A 113 -13.88 -28.72 -20.29
N VAL A 114 -12.96 -28.04 -19.57
CA VAL A 114 -13.22 -27.45 -18.24
C VAL A 114 -13.26 -25.94 -18.35
N LYS A 115 -14.41 -25.37 -17.96
CA LYS A 115 -14.57 -23.91 -17.82
C LYS A 115 -14.37 -23.51 -16.34
N ILE A 116 -13.32 -22.74 -16.07
CA ILE A 116 -13.06 -22.22 -14.73
C ILE A 116 -13.98 -21.02 -14.49
N PRO A 117 -14.76 -21.01 -13.40
CA PRO A 117 -15.59 -19.86 -13.03
C PRO A 117 -14.70 -18.68 -12.64
N LYS A 118 -15.20 -17.46 -12.84
CA LYS A 118 -14.54 -16.26 -12.33
C LYS A 118 -14.80 -16.09 -10.84
N SER A 119 -13.84 -15.54 -10.13
CA SER A 119 -14.01 -15.11 -8.75
C SER A 119 -15.04 -13.98 -8.67
N ASP A 120 -15.65 -13.82 -7.49
CA ASP A 120 -16.52 -12.68 -7.25
C ASP A 120 -15.71 -11.39 -7.35
N THR A 121 -16.31 -10.35 -7.92
CA THR A 121 -15.72 -9.03 -7.96
C THR A 121 -15.67 -8.50 -6.53
N PRO A 122 -14.49 -8.19 -5.98
CA PRO A 122 -14.40 -7.60 -4.66
C PRO A 122 -15.18 -6.29 -4.60
N GLU A 123 -15.93 -6.10 -3.52
CA GLU A 123 -16.58 -4.82 -3.25
C GLU A 123 -15.53 -3.70 -3.22
N LYS A 124 -15.86 -2.56 -3.83
CA LYS A 124 -14.99 -1.38 -3.78
C LYS A 124 -14.96 -0.85 -2.36
N ARG A 125 -13.76 -0.74 -1.79
CA ARG A 125 -13.56 -0.38 -0.38
C ARG A 125 -13.19 1.09 -0.19
N ALA A 126 -13.43 1.94 -1.18
CA ALA A 126 -13.26 3.38 -1.01
C ALA A 126 -14.33 3.91 -0.04
N ILE A 127 -13.94 4.81 0.82
CA ILE A 127 -14.81 5.57 1.71
C ILE A 127 -14.95 7.00 1.20
N THR A 128 -15.94 7.74 1.68
CA THR A 128 -16.10 9.13 1.33
C THR A 128 -14.99 10.01 1.92
N MET A 129 -14.85 11.24 1.44
CA MET A 129 -13.87 12.18 2.00
C MET A 129 -14.20 12.51 3.46
N GLU A 130 -15.49 12.62 3.81
CA GLU A 130 -15.97 12.84 5.17
C GLU A 130 -15.61 11.68 6.09
N GLU A 131 -15.87 10.44 5.67
CA GLU A 131 -15.47 9.24 6.42
C GLU A 131 -13.95 9.16 6.58
N CYS A 132 -13.20 9.54 5.54
CA CYS A 132 -11.75 9.59 5.59
C CYS A 132 -11.25 10.62 6.61
N ARG A 133 -11.81 11.85 6.58
CA ARG A 133 -11.54 12.90 7.57
C ARG A 133 -11.90 12.42 8.98
N ALA A 134 -13.09 11.85 9.15
CA ALA A 134 -13.56 11.32 10.43
C ALA A 134 -12.62 10.25 10.99
N PHE A 135 -12.09 9.38 10.14
CA PHE A 135 -11.12 8.36 10.58
C PHE A 135 -9.84 8.99 11.13
N PHE A 136 -9.27 9.96 10.40
CA PHE A 136 -8.04 10.61 10.84
C PHE A 136 -8.24 11.59 12.00
N ALA A 137 -9.46 12.07 12.20
CA ALA A 137 -9.85 12.90 13.34
C ALA A 137 -10.28 12.10 14.58
N ALA A 138 -10.49 10.79 14.44
CA ALA A 138 -10.98 9.96 15.54
C ALA A 138 -9.95 9.88 16.68
N PRO A 139 -10.37 9.98 17.95
CA PRO A 139 -9.47 9.79 19.07
C PRO A 139 -8.92 8.36 19.06
N LEU A 140 -7.62 8.22 19.30
CA LEU A 140 -7.00 6.91 19.36
C LEU A 140 -7.49 6.17 20.62
N PRO A 141 -7.99 4.93 20.50
CA PRO A 141 -8.42 4.17 21.65
C PRO A 141 -7.25 3.91 22.59
N PRO A 142 -7.49 3.92 23.92
CA PRO A 142 -6.45 3.69 24.91
C PRO A 142 -5.85 2.30 24.74
N SER A 143 -4.54 2.20 24.98
CA SER A 143 -3.78 0.95 24.89
C SER A 143 -2.87 0.80 26.10
N ASP A 144 -2.82 -0.40 26.65
CA ASP A 144 -1.89 -0.82 27.70
C ASP A 144 -0.49 -1.20 27.14
N ARG A 145 -0.36 -1.24 25.83
CA ARG A 145 0.88 -1.61 25.15
C ARG A 145 1.81 -0.40 24.99
N THR A 146 3.12 -0.63 25.14
CA THR A 146 4.16 0.38 24.89
C THR A 146 4.20 0.88 23.44
N LYS A 147 3.68 0.07 22.51
CA LYS A 147 3.56 0.41 21.08
C LYS A 147 2.12 0.10 20.63
N PRO A 148 1.20 1.06 20.77
CA PRO A 148 -0.21 0.85 20.49
C PRO A 148 -0.45 0.61 19.00
N LEU A 149 -1.24 -0.44 18.68
CA LEU A 149 -1.54 -0.80 17.29
C LEU A 149 -2.46 0.22 16.62
N ALA A 150 -3.36 0.86 17.36
CA ALA A 150 -4.25 1.89 16.83
C ALA A 150 -3.44 3.07 16.27
N GLU A 151 -2.45 3.55 17.01
CA GLU A 151 -1.56 4.61 16.56
C GLU A 151 -0.76 4.19 15.32
N LEU A 152 -0.20 2.98 15.30
CA LEU A 152 0.50 2.44 14.14
C LEU A 152 -0.44 2.34 12.93
N GLY A 153 -1.67 1.85 13.13
CA GLY A 153 -2.68 1.72 12.07
C GLY A 153 -3.08 3.06 11.49
N HIS A 154 -3.30 4.06 12.34
CA HIS A 154 -3.58 5.45 11.96
C HIS A 154 -2.44 6.04 11.12
N ASP A 155 -1.23 6.00 11.64
CA ASP A 155 -0.08 6.65 11.02
C ASP A 155 0.30 6.00 9.68
N VAL A 156 0.27 4.67 9.61
CA VAL A 156 0.56 3.98 8.33
C VAL A 156 -0.59 4.13 7.32
N ALA A 157 -1.85 4.22 7.78
CA ALA A 157 -2.96 4.59 6.89
C ALA A 157 -2.76 5.99 6.29
N MET A 158 -2.27 6.95 7.09
CA MET A 158 -1.89 8.28 6.60
C MET A 158 -0.73 8.20 5.61
N MET A 159 0.32 7.42 5.89
CA MET A 159 1.41 7.20 4.92
C MET A 159 0.88 6.65 3.59
N VAL A 160 0.01 5.65 3.63
CA VAL A 160 -0.58 5.07 2.41
C VAL A 160 -1.37 6.11 1.63
N LEU A 161 -2.21 6.88 2.30
CA LEU A 161 -3.01 7.92 1.64
C LEU A 161 -2.12 9.02 1.06
N CYS A 162 -1.19 9.55 1.84
CA CYS A 162 -0.32 10.66 1.44
C CYS A 162 0.74 10.30 0.39
N LEU A 163 1.04 9.01 0.21
CA LEU A 163 1.99 8.51 -0.78
C LEU A 163 1.29 7.84 -1.97
N ALA A 164 0.19 8.44 -2.46
CA ALA A 164 -0.60 7.98 -3.60
C ALA A 164 -0.99 6.50 -3.52
N GLY A 165 -1.35 6.06 -2.32
CA GLY A 165 -1.76 4.68 -2.08
C GLY A 165 -0.61 3.67 -2.10
N MET A 166 0.61 4.03 -1.73
CA MET A 166 1.76 3.12 -1.63
C MET A 166 1.40 1.88 -0.82
N ASN A 167 1.84 0.69 -1.28
CA ASN A 167 1.54 -0.54 -0.55
C ASN A 167 2.38 -0.66 0.72
N THR A 168 1.81 -1.26 1.77
CA THR A 168 2.50 -1.46 3.05
C THR A 168 3.78 -2.28 2.95
N VAL A 169 3.85 -3.24 2.01
CA VAL A 169 5.08 -4.00 1.77
C VAL A 169 6.19 -3.11 1.20
N ASP A 170 5.85 -2.12 0.38
CA ASP A 170 6.82 -1.17 -0.16
C ASP A 170 7.27 -0.22 0.95
N ILE A 171 6.34 0.34 1.75
CA ILE A 171 6.66 1.18 2.93
C ILE A 171 7.57 0.44 3.91
N PHE A 172 7.26 -0.82 4.22
CA PHE A 172 8.03 -1.65 5.14
C PHE A 172 9.48 -1.84 4.69
N ASN A 173 9.70 -2.03 3.38
CA ASN A 173 11.00 -2.35 2.80
C ASN A 173 11.78 -1.13 2.27
N LEU A 174 11.27 0.10 2.44
CA LEU A 174 12.02 1.30 2.05
C LEU A 174 13.37 1.34 2.76
N LYS A 175 14.40 1.64 1.99
CA LYS A 175 15.76 1.84 2.48
C LYS A 175 16.10 3.32 2.54
N LYS A 176 17.10 3.68 3.32
CA LYS A 176 17.61 5.06 3.41
C LYS A 176 18.05 5.61 2.05
N GLU A 177 18.63 4.75 1.22
CA GLU A 177 19.01 5.07 -0.17
C GLU A 177 17.83 5.40 -1.09
N ASN A 178 16.60 5.07 -0.67
CA ASN A 178 15.39 5.40 -1.42
C ASN A 178 14.86 6.83 -1.15
N TYR A 179 15.43 7.55 -0.18
CA TYR A 179 14.93 8.85 0.22
C TYR A 179 15.99 9.94 0.08
N HIS A 180 15.74 10.89 -0.81
CA HIS A 180 16.63 12.05 -1.08
C HIS A 180 15.77 13.31 -1.30
N ASP A 181 16.13 14.39 -0.66
CA ASP A 181 15.54 15.73 -0.88
C ASP A 181 14.01 15.77 -0.84
N GLY A 182 13.41 15.00 0.09
CA GLY A 182 11.96 14.94 0.24
C GLY A 182 11.25 14.02 -0.76
N ILE A 183 11.99 13.26 -1.57
CA ILE A 183 11.47 12.35 -2.59
C ILE A 183 11.81 10.90 -2.21
N ILE A 184 10.82 10.02 -2.29
CA ILE A 184 10.99 8.57 -2.17
C ILE A 184 11.02 7.98 -3.57
N GLY A 185 12.17 7.37 -3.96
CA GLY A 185 12.31 6.59 -5.19
C GLY A 185 12.42 5.10 -4.86
N TYR A 186 11.52 4.28 -5.39
CA TYR A 186 11.51 2.85 -5.08
C TYR A 186 10.98 1.98 -6.22
N GLU A 187 11.39 0.72 -6.22
CA GLU A 187 10.86 -0.32 -7.10
C GLU A 187 9.72 -1.06 -6.42
N ARG A 188 8.54 -1.07 -7.02
CA ARG A 188 7.36 -1.72 -6.45
C ARG A 188 7.55 -3.22 -6.32
N ALA A 189 7.55 -3.75 -5.11
CA ALA A 189 7.85 -5.16 -4.79
C ALA A 189 6.99 -6.16 -5.58
N LYS A 190 5.70 -5.88 -5.78
CA LYS A 190 4.77 -6.77 -6.47
C LYS A 190 5.08 -6.98 -7.95
N THR A 191 5.64 -5.99 -8.64
CA THR A 191 5.71 -5.97 -10.12
C THR A 191 7.12 -5.79 -10.68
N ARG A 192 8.13 -5.48 -9.85
CA ARG A 192 9.52 -5.21 -10.28
C ARG A 192 10.12 -6.33 -11.14
N LYS A 193 9.86 -7.60 -10.79
CA LYS A 193 10.40 -8.77 -11.52
C LYS A 193 9.76 -8.99 -12.90
N PHE A 194 8.62 -8.34 -13.18
CA PHE A 194 7.83 -8.56 -14.39
C PHE A 194 7.83 -7.36 -15.34
N ARG A 195 8.42 -6.23 -14.89
CA ARG A 195 8.49 -4.99 -15.68
C ARG A 195 9.93 -4.70 -16.06
N ARG A 196 10.13 -4.20 -17.30
CA ARG A 196 11.47 -3.83 -17.80
C ARG A 196 12.04 -2.61 -17.08
N ASP A 197 11.19 -1.73 -16.56
CA ASP A 197 11.53 -0.54 -15.78
C ASP A 197 11.64 -0.83 -14.28
N ASN A 198 11.70 -2.12 -13.90
CA ASN A 198 11.70 -2.59 -12.52
C ASN A 198 10.54 -2.03 -11.67
N ALA A 199 9.51 -1.51 -12.31
CA ALA A 199 8.40 -0.82 -11.64
C ALA A 199 8.89 0.33 -10.73
N TYR A 200 9.91 1.07 -11.16
CA TYR A 200 10.42 2.24 -10.45
C TYR A 200 9.40 3.38 -10.46
N ILE A 201 9.30 4.11 -9.36
CA ILE A 201 8.48 5.31 -9.20
C ILE A 201 9.10 6.24 -8.17
N GLU A 202 8.89 7.53 -8.37
CA GLU A 202 9.21 8.57 -7.39
C GLU A 202 7.94 9.21 -6.85
N MET A 203 7.91 9.47 -5.54
CA MET A 203 6.84 10.18 -4.87
C MET A 203 7.41 11.22 -3.91
N LYS A 204 6.99 12.47 -4.08
CA LYS A 204 7.33 13.54 -3.15
C LYS A 204 6.59 13.33 -1.83
N VAL A 205 7.30 13.42 -0.72
CA VAL A 205 6.70 13.34 0.63
C VAL A 205 6.01 14.66 0.93
N PRO A 206 4.67 14.70 1.07
CA PRO A 206 3.97 15.94 1.36
C PRO A 206 4.21 16.40 2.81
N GLY A 207 4.18 17.72 3.04
CA GLY A 207 4.46 18.32 4.35
C GLY A 207 3.55 17.79 5.46
N ILE A 208 2.28 17.56 5.14
CA ILE A 208 1.30 16.97 6.08
C ILE A 208 1.77 15.62 6.65
N LEU A 209 2.55 14.84 5.89
CA LEU A 209 3.06 13.54 6.34
C LEU A 209 4.34 13.66 7.17
N GLN A 210 5.03 14.79 7.12
CA GLN A 210 6.37 14.96 7.68
C GLN A 210 6.49 14.60 9.18
N PRO A 211 5.52 14.92 10.06
CA PRO A 211 5.60 14.54 11.48
C PRO A 211 5.58 13.03 11.67
N ILE A 212 4.69 12.34 10.96
CA ILE A 212 4.59 10.88 11.00
C ILE A 212 5.84 10.25 10.38
N PHE A 213 6.32 10.81 9.28
CA PHE A 213 7.52 10.36 8.60
C PHE A 213 8.73 10.41 9.55
N ASN A 214 8.96 11.55 10.19
CA ASN A 214 10.05 11.76 11.14
C ASN A 214 9.94 10.87 12.39
N LYS A 215 8.72 10.59 12.86
CA LYS A 215 8.44 9.72 14.01
C LYS A 215 8.99 8.32 13.82
N TYR A 216 8.88 7.78 12.59
CA TYR A 216 9.26 6.41 12.28
C TYR A 216 10.64 6.28 11.63
N LEU A 217 11.34 7.37 11.32
CA LEU A 217 12.68 7.31 10.75
C LEU A 217 13.63 6.48 11.61
N ASP A 218 14.32 5.54 11.01
CA ASP A 218 15.36 4.76 11.67
C ASP A 218 16.65 5.59 11.80
N LYS A 219 16.99 5.96 13.04
CA LYS A 219 18.18 6.77 13.40
C LYS A 219 19.43 5.91 13.63
N THR A 220 19.37 4.60 13.43
CA THR A 220 20.51 3.68 13.60
C THR A 220 21.19 3.35 12.29
N ASN A 221 22.23 2.50 12.32
CA ASN A 221 22.92 2.02 11.10
C ASN A 221 22.13 0.97 10.30
N SER A 222 20.84 0.79 10.57
CA SER A 222 19.98 -0.05 9.75
C SER A 222 19.91 0.49 8.31
N PRO A 223 19.88 -0.36 7.28
CA PRO A 223 19.69 0.09 5.90
C PRO A 223 18.27 0.60 5.62
N TYR A 224 17.31 0.26 6.48
CA TYR A 224 15.91 0.60 6.29
C TYR A 224 15.62 2.05 6.67
N LEU A 225 14.71 2.68 5.95
CA LEU A 225 14.30 4.07 6.17
C LEU A 225 13.54 4.22 7.49
N PHE A 226 12.65 3.27 7.78
CA PHE A 226 11.81 3.28 8.98
C PHE A 226 12.19 2.18 9.96
N ASP A 227 11.87 2.36 11.24
CA ASP A 227 12.16 1.43 12.34
C ASP A 227 11.22 0.19 12.37
N PHE A 228 10.39 0.01 11.37
CA PHE A 228 9.39 -1.08 11.32
C PHE A 228 10.03 -2.47 11.41
N HIS A 229 11.21 -2.66 10.84
CA HIS A 229 11.96 -3.92 10.93
C HIS A 229 12.42 -4.28 12.35
N LYS A 230 12.48 -3.31 13.26
CA LYS A 230 12.75 -3.53 14.69
C LYS A 230 11.50 -3.96 15.47
N ARG A 231 10.34 -3.67 14.91
CA ARG A 231 9.04 -3.90 15.56
C ARG A 231 8.37 -5.18 15.06
N MET A 232 8.59 -5.54 13.79
CA MET A 232 7.95 -6.67 13.12
C MET A 232 8.95 -7.48 12.32
N THR A 233 8.74 -8.79 12.29
CA THR A 233 9.65 -9.75 11.64
C THR A 233 9.45 -9.83 10.12
N SER A 234 8.27 -9.42 9.62
CA SER A 234 7.93 -9.52 8.21
C SER A 234 6.93 -8.44 7.78
N SER A 235 6.88 -8.15 6.48
CA SER A 235 5.87 -7.26 5.90
C SER A 235 4.44 -7.78 6.08
N ASP A 236 4.25 -9.09 6.25
CA ASP A 236 2.94 -9.68 6.51
C ASP A 236 2.48 -9.42 7.94
N SER A 237 3.37 -9.59 8.92
CA SER A 237 3.09 -9.22 10.31
C SER A 237 2.86 -7.72 10.46
N PHE A 238 3.61 -6.89 9.73
CA PHE A 238 3.41 -5.44 9.66
C PHE A 238 2.01 -5.11 9.13
N GLY A 239 1.62 -5.66 7.98
CA GLY A 239 0.29 -5.44 7.40
C GLY A 239 -0.86 -5.92 8.30
N ALA A 240 -0.68 -7.06 8.98
CA ALA A 240 -1.67 -7.58 9.93
C ALA A 240 -1.85 -6.65 11.14
N ASN A 241 -0.76 -6.15 11.73
CA ASN A 241 -0.80 -5.23 12.87
C ASN A 241 -1.43 -3.89 12.49
N ILE A 242 -1.13 -3.34 11.32
CA ILE A 242 -1.75 -2.12 10.80
C ILE A 242 -3.27 -2.31 10.69
N ASN A 243 -3.72 -3.40 10.06
CA ASN A 243 -5.14 -3.66 9.89
C ASN A 243 -5.85 -3.91 11.23
N CYS A 244 -5.16 -4.51 12.22
CA CYS A 244 -5.67 -4.62 13.58
C CYS A 244 -5.86 -3.24 14.22
N GLY A 245 -4.87 -2.34 14.06
CA GLY A 245 -4.95 -0.97 14.59
C GLY A 245 -6.06 -0.15 13.94
N ILE A 246 -6.18 -0.18 12.60
CA ILE A 246 -7.27 0.47 11.87
C ILE A 246 -8.63 -0.02 12.36
N ARG A 247 -8.79 -1.34 12.55
CA ARG A 247 -10.02 -1.94 13.05
C ARG A 247 -10.35 -1.45 14.46
N GLN A 248 -9.35 -1.34 15.34
CA GLN A 248 -9.57 -0.80 16.70
C GLN A 248 -10.13 0.63 16.66
N ILE A 249 -9.65 1.48 15.77
CA ILE A 249 -10.19 2.84 15.58
C ILE A 249 -11.62 2.77 15.06
N CYS A 250 -11.87 1.97 14.00
CA CYS A 250 -13.21 1.80 13.44
C CYS A 250 -14.23 1.38 14.50
N GLU A 251 -13.92 0.34 15.27
CA GLU A 251 -14.85 -0.25 16.23
C GLU A 251 -15.02 0.61 17.49
N LYS A 252 -13.91 1.08 18.08
CA LYS A 252 -13.93 1.72 19.41
C LYS A 252 -14.15 3.23 19.34
N SER A 253 -13.69 3.88 18.28
CA SER A 253 -13.75 5.35 18.18
C SER A 253 -14.85 5.83 17.23
N LEU A 254 -15.14 5.06 16.16
CA LEU A 254 -16.13 5.43 15.17
C LEU A 254 -17.42 4.61 15.26
N GLY A 255 -17.49 3.56 16.10
CA GLY A 255 -18.67 2.70 16.23
C GLY A 255 -19.00 1.88 14.98
N ILE A 256 -18.03 1.67 14.09
CA ILE A 256 -18.19 0.91 12.84
C ILE A 256 -18.16 -0.59 13.17
N ALA A 257 -19.16 -1.33 12.70
CA ALA A 257 -19.26 -2.78 12.92
C ALA A 257 -18.04 -3.54 12.34
N HIS A 258 -17.62 -4.61 12.99
CA HIS A 258 -16.45 -5.42 12.64
C HIS A 258 -16.35 -5.81 11.15
N ASN A 259 -17.47 -6.25 10.59
CA ASN A 259 -17.56 -6.66 9.18
C ASN A 259 -17.49 -5.51 8.17
N LYS A 260 -17.66 -4.26 8.63
CA LYS A 260 -17.57 -3.03 7.85
C LYS A 260 -16.30 -2.23 8.16
N ALA A 261 -15.47 -2.69 9.09
CA ALA A 261 -14.26 -2.00 9.48
C ALA A 261 -13.31 -1.81 8.28
N TYR A 262 -12.66 -0.66 8.26
CA TYR A 262 -11.68 -0.33 7.22
C TYR A 262 -10.43 -1.21 7.32
N CYS A 263 -9.68 -1.24 6.24
CA CYS A 263 -8.34 -1.80 6.19
C CYS A 263 -7.41 -0.82 5.46
N VAL A 264 -6.13 -1.05 5.49
CA VAL A 264 -5.15 -0.16 4.83
C VAL A 264 -5.43 0.02 3.32
N TYR A 265 -5.99 -0.99 2.67
CA TYR A 265 -6.40 -0.92 1.26
C TYR A 265 -7.57 0.04 1.03
N THR A 266 -8.40 0.29 2.02
CA THR A 266 -9.47 1.30 1.98
C THR A 266 -8.90 2.67 1.62
N PHE A 267 -7.83 3.10 2.27
CA PHE A 267 -7.19 4.40 2.01
C PHE A 267 -6.54 4.47 0.62
N ARG A 268 -5.99 3.37 0.13
CA ARG A 268 -5.50 3.28 -1.25
C ARG A 268 -6.63 3.41 -2.27
N HIS A 269 -7.78 2.76 -2.02
CA HIS A 269 -8.96 2.87 -2.88
C HIS A 269 -9.58 4.27 -2.81
N THR A 270 -9.61 4.87 -1.62
CA THR A 270 -10.10 6.24 -1.42
C THR A 270 -9.26 7.24 -2.20
N TRP A 271 -7.93 7.14 -2.11
CA TRP A 271 -7.04 7.99 -2.90
C TRP A 271 -7.35 7.90 -4.39
N ALA A 272 -7.45 6.69 -4.94
CA ALA A 272 -7.74 6.47 -6.36
C ALA A 272 -9.12 7.01 -6.77
N THR A 273 -10.12 6.83 -5.92
CA THR A 273 -11.49 7.30 -6.17
C THR A 273 -11.57 8.82 -6.14
N VAL A 274 -10.94 9.48 -5.16
CA VAL A 274 -10.88 10.94 -5.09
C VAL A 274 -10.08 11.51 -6.25
N ALA A 275 -8.95 10.92 -6.62
CA ALA A 275 -8.17 11.35 -7.79
C ALA A 275 -9.01 11.35 -9.06
N GLN A 276 -9.78 10.29 -9.31
CA GLN A 276 -10.60 10.18 -10.50
C GLN A 276 -11.84 11.05 -10.44
N ASN A 277 -12.63 10.97 -9.35
CA ASN A 277 -13.97 11.54 -9.30
C ASN A 277 -13.97 13.03 -8.90
N GLU A 278 -13.06 13.42 -7.99
CA GLU A 278 -13.05 14.77 -7.40
C GLU A 278 -11.96 15.66 -8.01
N CYS A 279 -10.85 15.05 -8.48
CA CYS A 279 -9.75 15.80 -9.11
C CYS A 279 -9.78 15.73 -10.65
N GLY A 280 -10.70 14.96 -11.24
CA GLY A 280 -10.86 14.83 -12.68
C GLY A 280 -9.71 14.07 -13.39
N ALA A 281 -8.91 13.30 -12.65
CA ALA A 281 -7.82 12.55 -13.22
C ALA A 281 -8.32 11.39 -14.07
N SER A 282 -7.68 11.16 -15.22
CA SER A 282 -7.92 9.99 -16.05
C SER A 282 -7.46 8.71 -15.35
N ILE A 283 -8.01 7.57 -15.78
CA ILE A 283 -7.58 6.25 -15.26
C ILE A 283 -6.08 6.01 -15.48
N ASP A 284 -5.50 6.54 -16.56
CA ASP A 284 -4.08 6.40 -16.87
C ASP A 284 -3.22 7.25 -15.91
N GLU A 285 -3.63 8.47 -15.58
CA GLU A 285 -2.95 9.30 -14.56
C GLU A 285 -3.02 8.68 -13.17
N VAL A 286 -4.20 8.18 -12.77
CA VAL A 286 -4.36 7.43 -11.52
C VAL A 286 -3.47 6.18 -11.52
N GLY A 287 -3.48 5.43 -12.63
CA GLY A 287 -2.63 4.25 -12.80
C GLY A 287 -1.14 4.58 -12.73
N PHE A 288 -0.72 5.69 -13.33
CA PHE A 288 0.66 6.18 -13.30
C PHE A 288 1.09 6.52 -11.87
N ALA A 289 0.31 7.34 -11.16
CA ALA A 289 0.63 7.74 -9.79
C ALA A 289 0.63 6.54 -8.81
N MET A 290 -0.18 5.52 -9.06
CA MET A 290 -0.22 4.27 -8.28
C MET A 290 0.77 3.21 -8.73
N ASN A 291 1.61 3.51 -9.72
CA ASN A 291 2.57 2.58 -10.34
C ASN A 291 1.92 1.29 -10.85
N HIS A 292 0.77 1.40 -11.51
CA HIS A 292 0.18 0.29 -12.23
C HIS A 292 0.87 0.08 -13.58
N SER A 293 0.78 -1.13 -14.14
CA SER A 293 1.30 -1.40 -15.49
C SER A 293 0.47 -0.65 -16.53
N ASP A 294 1.16 0.06 -17.43
CA ASP A 294 0.58 0.87 -18.48
C ASP A 294 0.33 0.08 -19.77
N ARG A 295 -0.68 0.52 -20.54
CA ARG A 295 -0.95 0.04 -21.91
C ARG A 295 0.08 0.59 -22.92
N HIS A 296 0.69 1.73 -22.65
CA HIS A 296 1.65 2.43 -23.54
C HIS A 296 3.12 2.03 -23.30
N ARG A 297 3.34 0.77 -22.93
CA ARG A 297 4.64 0.22 -22.52
C ARG A 297 5.78 0.48 -23.52
N ILE A 298 5.49 0.45 -24.84
CA ILE A 298 6.50 0.64 -25.88
C ILE A 298 6.93 2.11 -25.97
N THR A 299 5.99 3.05 -25.92
CA THR A 299 6.27 4.49 -26.02
C THR A 299 7.15 4.98 -24.87
N ARG A 300 6.98 4.41 -23.67
CA ARG A 300 7.78 4.76 -22.47
C ARG A 300 9.26 4.46 -22.60
N THR A 301 9.68 3.56 -23.48
CA THR A 301 11.12 3.29 -23.69
C THR A 301 11.86 4.45 -24.36
N TYR A 302 11.14 5.37 -24.97
CA TYR A 302 11.70 6.52 -25.68
C TYR A 302 11.65 7.83 -24.88
N VAL A 303 10.95 7.85 -23.74
CA VAL A 303 10.71 9.08 -22.97
C VAL A 303 11.37 8.94 -21.60
N LYS A 304 12.16 9.96 -21.21
CA LYS A 304 12.61 10.09 -19.83
C LYS A 304 11.37 10.34 -18.94
N ILE A 305 11.13 9.46 -17.97
CA ILE A 305 9.95 9.55 -17.14
C ILE A 305 10.10 10.77 -16.21
N ASP A 306 9.08 11.63 -16.23
CA ASP A 306 8.87 12.70 -15.26
C ASP A 306 7.75 12.27 -14.29
N PHE A 307 8.04 12.24 -13.00
CA PHE A 307 7.06 11.87 -11.96
C PHE A 307 6.32 13.08 -11.38
N SER A 308 6.69 14.32 -11.78
CA SER A 308 6.04 15.53 -11.25
C SER A 308 4.52 15.58 -11.47
N PRO A 309 3.94 15.03 -12.57
CA PRO A 309 2.48 14.95 -12.69
C PRO A 309 1.82 14.07 -11.62
N ALA A 310 2.50 12.99 -11.19
CA ALA A 310 1.99 12.15 -10.11
C ALA A 310 2.03 12.89 -8.76
N TRP A 311 3.06 13.70 -8.52
CA TRP A 311 3.15 14.53 -7.32
C TRP A 311 2.07 15.61 -7.29
N ALA A 312 1.86 16.31 -8.41
CA ALA A 312 0.82 17.32 -8.54
C ALA A 312 -0.59 16.73 -8.35
N LEU A 313 -0.85 15.53 -8.90
CA LEU A 313 -2.11 14.83 -8.66
C LEU A 313 -2.28 14.47 -7.19
N ASN A 314 -1.21 13.96 -6.55
CA ASN A 314 -1.24 13.63 -5.13
C ASN A 314 -1.55 14.86 -4.26
N GLU A 315 -0.92 16.00 -4.54
CA GLU A 315 -1.21 17.27 -3.85
C GLU A 315 -2.68 17.67 -3.99
N LYS A 316 -3.25 17.60 -5.21
CA LYS A 316 -4.68 17.88 -5.45
C LYS A 316 -5.61 16.97 -4.66
N VAL A 317 -5.30 15.66 -4.59
CA VAL A 317 -6.09 14.69 -3.82
C VAL A 317 -6.06 15.03 -2.33
N LEU A 318 -4.88 15.30 -1.79
CA LEU A 318 -4.74 15.67 -0.38
C LEU A 318 -5.42 16.99 -0.06
N GLU A 319 -5.33 17.97 -0.96
CA GLU A 319 -6.06 19.24 -0.82
C GLU A 319 -7.57 19.02 -0.76
N LYS A 320 -8.11 18.17 -1.65
CA LYS A 320 -9.55 17.84 -1.64
C LYS A 320 -9.98 17.13 -0.36
N ILE A 321 -9.19 16.17 0.11
CA ILE A 321 -9.55 15.41 1.31
C ILE A 321 -9.45 16.29 2.56
N PHE A 322 -8.39 17.09 2.71
CA PHE A 322 -8.05 17.69 4.00
C PHE A 322 -8.23 19.21 4.08
N PHE A 323 -8.22 19.91 2.95
CA PHE A 323 -8.17 21.38 2.94
C PHE A 323 -9.36 22.05 2.24
N THR A 324 -10.27 21.28 1.62
CA THR A 324 -11.46 21.86 0.99
C THR A 324 -12.53 22.03 2.06
N GLU A 325 -12.94 23.26 2.32
CA GLU A 325 -14.09 23.56 3.18
C GLU A 325 -15.36 22.98 2.55
N ASP A 326 -16.05 22.15 3.31
CA ASP A 326 -17.38 21.67 2.94
C ASP A 326 -18.40 22.81 3.19
N LYS A 327 -18.72 23.57 2.15
CA LYS A 327 -19.65 24.68 2.21
C LYS A 327 -21.10 24.31 2.61
N SER A 328 -21.37 23.02 2.83
CA SER A 328 -22.70 22.49 3.13
C SER A 328 -23.00 22.27 4.63
N ARG A 329 -22.01 22.43 5.52
CA ARG A 329 -22.20 22.26 6.97
C ARG A 329 -21.99 23.56 7.74
N ASP A 330 -23.02 23.95 8.48
CA ASP A 330 -22.93 24.99 9.48
C ASP A 330 -22.21 24.47 10.73
N TYR A 331 -20.89 24.67 10.78
CA TYR A 331 -19.99 24.16 11.83
C TYR A 331 -20.10 24.93 13.17
N SER A 332 -21.07 25.84 13.32
CA SER A 332 -21.21 26.67 14.52
C SER A 332 -21.75 25.94 15.75
N LYS A 333 -22.08 24.65 15.68
CA LYS A 333 -22.77 23.91 16.74
C LYS A 333 -22.12 22.63 17.28
N ASP A 334 -21.06 22.11 16.69
CA ASP A 334 -20.44 20.87 17.19
C ASP A 334 -18.97 21.09 17.60
N ASN A 335 -18.76 21.09 18.90
CA ASN A 335 -17.52 20.88 19.66
C ASN A 335 -16.19 21.33 19.01
N ASP A 336 -15.81 22.56 19.29
CA ASP A 336 -14.57 23.24 18.91
C ASP A 336 -13.26 22.47 19.21
N ASN A 337 -13.27 21.49 20.10
CA ASN A 337 -12.06 20.79 20.57
C ASN A 337 -11.59 19.63 19.71
N ALA A 338 -12.41 19.04 18.85
CA ALA A 338 -12.01 17.92 18.02
C ALA A 338 -11.36 18.38 16.71
N PHE A 339 -11.77 19.53 16.19
CA PHE A 339 -11.27 20.10 14.94
C PHE A 339 -9.90 20.75 15.08
N GLU A 340 -9.61 21.38 16.24
CA GLU A 340 -8.29 21.97 16.53
C GLU A 340 -7.14 20.94 16.59
N ARG A 341 -7.44 19.67 16.90
CA ARG A 341 -6.40 18.62 16.95
C ARG A 341 -6.02 18.09 15.57
N PHE A 342 -6.82 18.33 14.54
CA PHE A 342 -6.65 17.77 13.20
C PHE A 342 -6.80 18.76 12.06
N SER A 343 -6.73 20.05 12.32
CA SER A 343 -6.38 20.97 11.27
C SER A 343 -5.01 20.51 10.74
N PHE A 344 -4.98 20.03 9.50
CA PHE A 344 -3.75 19.58 8.84
C PHE A 344 -2.83 20.79 8.72
N ARG A 345 -1.94 20.87 9.65
CA ARG A 345 -1.07 21.98 9.90
C ARG A 345 -0.02 21.99 8.79
N GLN A 346 -0.04 23.05 7.99
CA GLN A 346 0.97 23.25 6.96
C GLN A 346 2.33 23.44 7.65
N MET A 347 3.40 22.94 7.02
CA MET A 347 4.74 23.17 7.52
C MET A 347 5.06 24.66 7.33
N MET A 348 5.09 25.37 8.44
CA MET A 348 5.40 26.77 8.46
C MET A 348 6.79 26.98 9.05
N LYS A 349 7.60 27.79 8.38
CA LYS A 349 8.90 28.22 8.82
C LYS A 349 8.87 29.70 9.12
N GLY A 350 9.10 30.07 10.37
CA GLY A 350 9.15 31.45 10.80
C GLY A 350 10.56 31.90 11.09
N SER A 351 10.96 33.09 10.67
CA SER A 351 12.26 33.67 10.96
C SER A 351 12.08 35.13 11.38
N ILE A 352 12.77 35.55 12.44
CA ILE A 352 12.81 36.96 12.85
C ILE A 352 14.15 37.57 12.46
N PHE A 353 14.06 38.77 11.91
CA PHE A 353 15.24 39.60 11.56
C PHE A 353 15.21 40.91 12.34
N TYR A 354 16.33 41.22 12.94
CA TYR A 354 16.58 42.50 13.54
C TYR A 354 17.82 43.15 12.91
N ARG A 355 17.70 44.37 12.41
CA ARG A 355 18.77 45.10 11.70
C ARG A 355 19.41 44.27 10.56
N GLY A 356 18.57 43.53 9.81
CA GLY A 356 19.02 42.71 8.70
C GLY A 356 19.69 41.37 9.08
N ARG A 357 19.84 41.04 10.34
CA ARG A 357 20.40 39.76 10.83
C ARG A 357 19.28 38.87 11.34
N LYS A 358 19.30 37.58 10.97
CA LYS A 358 18.38 36.60 11.51
C LYS A 358 18.69 36.34 12.97
N VAL A 359 17.73 36.52 13.85
CA VAL A 359 17.90 36.42 15.32
C VAL A 359 17.15 35.27 15.93
N SER A 360 16.14 34.76 15.26
CA SER A 360 15.40 33.57 15.67
C SER A 360 14.82 32.89 14.45
N GLU A 361 14.67 31.59 14.52
CA GLU A 361 14.04 30.75 13.50
C GLU A 361 13.38 29.55 14.16
N PHE A 362 12.19 29.19 13.69
CA PHE A 362 11.60 27.91 14.07
C PHE A 362 10.89 27.29 12.88
N THR A 363 10.83 25.97 12.88
CA THR A 363 10.06 25.18 11.94
C THR A 363 9.10 24.34 12.75
N ASP A 364 7.81 24.52 12.54
CA ASP A 364 6.79 23.72 13.22
C ASP A 364 5.69 23.32 12.23
N VAL A 365 5.14 22.16 12.48
CA VAL A 365 3.97 21.65 11.76
C VAL A 365 2.81 21.88 12.71
N GLY A 366 2.05 22.93 12.49
CA GLY A 366 1.01 23.04 13.44
C GLY A 366 0.21 24.30 13.56
N PHE A 367 0.40 25.27 12.73
CA PHE A 367 -0.36 26.52 12.87
C PHE A 367 -1.32 26.70 11.71
N ASN A 368 -2.58 26.99 12.04
CA ASN A 368 -3.61 27.37 11.10
C ASN A 368 -3.65 28.86 10.83
N ASN A 369 -3.07 29.64 11.74
CA ASN A 369 -3.15 31.07 11.75
C ASN A 369 -1.73 31.69 11.81
N VAL A 370 -1.47 32.63 10.92
CA VAL A 370 -0.21 33.38 10.85
C VAL A 370 0.03 34.16 12.14
N ASP A 371 -1.02 34.67 12.78
CA ASP A 371 -0.89 35.45 14.03
C ASP A 371 -0.38 34.59 15.19
N GLU A 372 -0.79 33.31 15.29
CA GLU A 372 -0.26 32.38 16.30
C GLU A 372 1.24 32.12 16.14
N ILE A 373 1.70 32.07 14.88
CA ILE A 373 3.12 31.92 14.56
C ILE A 373 3.89 33.16 14.99
N ILE A 374 3.35 34.33 14.68
CA ILE A 374 3.93 35.63 15.04
C ILE A 374 4.02 35.74 16.57
N ASP A 375 2.95 35.40 17.27
CA ASP A 375 2.90 35.49 18.76
C ASP A 375 3.91 34.52 19.40
N LYS A 376 4.04 33.32 18.87
CA LYS A 376 5.05 32.35 19.35
C LYS A 376 6.46 32.86 19.11
N LEU A 377 6.76 33.35 17.92
CA LEU A 377 8.07 33.93 17.58
C LEU A 377 8.39 35.14 18.47
N MET A 378 7.41 36.00 18.71
CA MET A 378 7.58 37.17 19.57
C MET A 378 7.85 36.81 21.03
N LYS A 379 7.28 35.70 21.53
CA LYS A 379 7.56 35.16 22.87
C LYS A 379 8.95 34.57 23.02
N GLU A 380 9.53 34.06 21.94
CA GLU A 380 10.86 33.44 21.93
C GLU A 380 11.97 34.41 21.51
N LEU A 381 11.70 35.73 21.49
CA LEU A 381 12.67 36.73 21.14
C LEU A 381 13.86 36.75 22.16
N PRO A 382 15.10 36.81 21.65
CA PRO A 382 16.25 36.97 22.52
C PRO A 382 16.19 38.31 23.32
N SER A 383 16.50 38.24 24.58
CA SER A 383 16.57 39.44 25.49
C SER A 383 17.57 40.52 25.05
N THR A 384 18.36 40.21 24.02
CA THR A 384 19.32 41.16 23.42
C THR A 384 18.65 42.19 22.48
N ILE A 385 17.37 42.02 22.14
CA ILE A 385 16.64 42.96 21.31
C ILE A 385 15.97 44.00 22.21
N PRO A 386 16.22 45.31 21.99
CA PRO A 386 15.65 46.34 22.82
C PRO A 386 14.14 46.40 22.76
N SER A 387 13.46 46.70 23.88
CA SER A 387 12.06 47.08 23.91
C SER A 387 11.81 48.25 22.94
N ARG A 388 10.65 48.21 22.26
CA ARG A 388 10.26 49.16 21.18
C ARG A 388 11.13 49.08 19.92
N ALA A 389 11.93 48.03 19.74
CA ALA A 389 12.59 47.75 18.45
C ALA A 389 11.60 47.23 17.42
N MET A 390 11.77 47.63 16.18
CA MET A 390 11.02 47.05 15.05
C MET A 390 11.74 45.81 14.58
N VAL A 391 11.06 44.68 14.53
CA VAL A 391 11.53 43.41 13.95
C VAL A 391 10.77 43.04 12.71
N LEU A 392 11.43 42.41 11.76
CA LEU A 392 10.84 41.88 10.56
C LEU A 392 10.66 40.37 10.74
N ILE A 393 9.46 39.89 10.49
CA ILE A 393 9.10 38.47 10.62
C ILE A 393 8.80 37.93 9.23
N LYS A 394 9.57 36.97 8.81
CA LYS A 394 9.37 36.23 7.56
C LYS A 394 8.73 34.90 7.88
N ILE A 395 7.55 34.64 7.33
CA ILE A 395 6.84 33.36 7.45
C ILE A 395 6.78 32.71 6.07
N GLU A 396 7.29 31.52 6.00
CA GLU A 396 7.32 30.70 4.80
C GLU A 396 6.43 29.47 5.01
N ASN A 397 5.47 29.31 4.14
CA ASN A 397 4.73 28.08 3.99
C ASN A 397 5.55 27.15 3.12
N VAL A 398 6.24 26.19 3.74
CA VAL A 398 7.17 25.28 3.04
C VAL A 398 6.44 24.41 2.02
N ASP A 399 5.19 24.03 2.32
CA ASP A 399 4.39 23.17 1.44
C ASP A 399 3.92 23.88 0.17
N LYS A 400 3.63 25.17 0.28
CA LYS A 400 3.14 26.00 -0.83
C LYS A 400 4.20 26.84 -1.50
N GLY A 401 5.42 26.88 -0.94
CA GLY A 401 6.50 27.76 -1.42
C GLY A 401 6.16 29.24 -1.32
N GLN A 402 5.19 29.62 -0.48
CA GLN A 402 4.74 31.00 -0.32
C GLN A 402 5.43 31.64 0.86
N THR A 403 5.87 32.89 0.71
CA THR A 403 6.50 33.66 1.75
C THR A 403 5.74 34.96 1.99
N GLN A 404 5.51 35.27 3.26
CA GLN A 404 4.93 36.55 3.69
C GLN A 404 5.85 37.22 4.71
N THR A 405 5.85 38.53 4.71
CA THR A 405 6.71 39.32 5.60
C THR A 405 5.87 40.28 6.41
N TYR A 406 6.10 40.32 7.72
CA TYR A 406 5.38 41.15 8.69
C TYR A 406 6.37 41.99 9.47
N SER A 407 5.91 43.15 9.93
CA SER A 407 6.66 43.98 10.86
C SER A 407 5.94 44.03 12.19
N ARG A 408 6.67 43.84 13.28
CA ARG A 408 6.13 43.96 14.66
C ARG A 408 7.08 44.76 15.51
N MET A 409 6.51 45.50 16.47
CA MET A 409 7.26 46.18 17.48
C MET A 409 7.42 45.27 18.72
N VAL A 410 8.60 45.21 19.26
CA VAL A 410 8.89 44.47 20.51
C VAL A 410 8.33 45.28 21.67
N GLU A 411 7.47 44.68 22.47
CA GLU A 411 6.88 45.33 23.66
C GLU A 411 7.89 45.59 24.78
#